data_0e6e17b5235f32739d3a2a26632d3595
#
_entry.id   0e6e17b5235f32739d3a2a26632d3595
#
_cell.length_a   1.000
_cell.length_b   1.000
_cell.length_c   1.000
_cell.angle_alpha   90.00
_cell.angle_beta   90.00
_cell.angle_gamma   90.00
#
_symmetry.space_group_name_H-M   'P 1'
#
loop_
_entity.id
_entity.type
_entity.pdbx_description
1 polymer ?
#
loop_
_entity_poly.entity_id
_entity_poly.type
_entity_poly.pdbx_seq_one_letter_code
_entity_poly.pdbx_strand_id
1 'polypeptide(L)'
;MIIYLTFLEPIRIEYIDICIENNITITVHDYNYAKELIAKDIDRNLKIHLKIDSGMNRLGFKERIELNEIYNTLKEKNNIEIEGIFSHFATLGINDKEWDNQLQKFKEITSDIDLKKIPIVHLYKSAAFINHPKIDFCNGIRLGIAMYGYYSSPVYNIKGIKNKIRNIKRVLEKRKNKVSKTITEIPIEIKPAFKMYSEIIQIKKIKQGEFVGYGAIYRANKDEYIGIMPIGYDDGIFRRSRGRFVTINNKRYQIVGDVGMGMTAIKVDNTINMYDKVTVIGDSVTLKEVALHNGTSVYEIMCNIGKQIPRVYIKNDKEIAIEEGK
;
A
#
# COMPACT_ATOMS: atom_id res chain seq x y z
N MET A 1 -7.08 -11.90 -18.67
CA MET A 1 -7.20 -11.49 -17.26
C MET A 1 -8.46 -10.63 -17.14
N ILE A 2 -9.43 -11.07 -16.36
CA ILE A 2 -10.65 -10.30 -16.13
C ILE A 2 -10.39 -9.43 -14.89
N ILE A 3 -10.64 -8.13 -15.01
CA ILE A 3 -10.52 -7.17 -13.91
C ILE A 3 -11.93 -6.87 -13.42
N TYR A 4 -12.18 -7.12 -12.13
CA TYR A 4 -13.43 -6.81 -11.47
C TYR A 4 -13.29 -5.51 -10.68
N LEU A 5 -14.26 -4.63 -10.80
CA LEU A 5 -14.34 -3.42 -9.99
C LEU A 5 -15.15 -3.71 -8.73
N THR A 6 -14.47 -4.01 -7.64
CA THR A 6 -15.10 -4.32 -6.35
C THR A 6 -14.72 -3.28 -5.31
N PHE A 7 -15.71 -2.69 -4.67
CA PHE A 7 -15.49 -1.79 -3.54
C PHE A 7 -15.28 -2.63 -2.26
N LEU A 8 -14.07 -2.63 -1.73
CA LEU A 8 -13.69 -3.51 -0.60
C LEU A 8 -14.02 -2.95 0.78
N GLU A 9 -14.45 -1.68 0.85
CA GLU A 9 -14.88 -1.00 2.05
C GLU A 9 -16.41 -0.91 2.10
N PRO A 10 -17.02 -0.67 3.28
CA PRO A 10 -18.46 -0.49 3.38
C PRO A 10 -18.94 0.71 2.57
N ILE A 11 -20.02 0.51 1.84
CA ILE A 11 -20.78 1.57 1.18
C ILE A 11 -22.10 1.71 1.92
N ARG A 12 -22.53 2.92 2.21
CA ARG A 12 -23.83 3.17 2.85
C ARG A 12 -24.96 2.77 1.92
N ILE A 13 -26.06 2.26 2.49
CA ILE A 13 -27.19 1.70 1.74
C ILE A 13 -27.81 2.72 0.76
N GLU A 14 -27.79 4.01 1.09
CA GLU A 14 -28.29 5.07 0.22
C GLU A 14 -27.51 5.24 -1.10
N TYR A 15 -26.28 4.73 -1.21
CA TYR A 15 -25.45 4.81 -2.42
C TYR A 15 -25.48 3.56 -3.29
N ILE A 16 -26.27 2.55 -2.94
CA ILE A 16 -26.35 1.28 -3.68
C ILE A 16 -26.78 1.50 -5.14
N ASP A 17 -27.73 2.41 -5.38
CA ASP A 17 -28.23 2.68 -6.72
C ASP A 17 -27.13 3.23 -7.63
N ILE A 18 -26.25 4.08 -7.10
CA ILE A 18 -25.07 4.59 -7.82
C ILE A 18 -24.10 3.44 -8.15
N CYS A 19 -23.94 2.48 -7.24
CA CYS A 19 -23.09 1.31 -7.49
C CYS A 19 -23.66 0.44 -8.61
N ILE A 20 -24.97 0.21 -8.63
CA ILE A 20 -25.65 -0.53 -9.67
C ILE A 20 -25.49 0.16 -11.02
N GLU A 21 -25.74 1.48 -11.11
CA GLU A 21 -25.61 2.28 -12.32
C GLU A 21 -24.21 2.22 -12.94
N ASN A 22 -23.19 2.14 -12.08
CA ASN A 22 -21.79 2.11 -12.50
C ASN A 22 -21.20 0.69 -12.55
N ASN A 23 -22.04 -0.36 -12.43
CA ASN A 23 -21.62 -1.77 -12.40
C ASN A 23 -20.50 -2.03 -11.39
N ILE A 24 -20.63 -1.46 -10.19
CA ILE A 24 -19.67 -1.61 -9.08
C ILE A 24 -20.19 -2.70 -8.14
N THR A 25 -19.38 -3.75 -7.96
CA THR A 25 -19.63 -4.80 -6.97
C THR A 25 -19.35 -4.26 -5.57
N ILE A 26 -20.26 -4.48 -4.62
CA ILE A 26 -20.11 -3.99 -3.24
C ILE A 26 -19.72 -5.08 -2.26
N THR A 27 -19.23 -4.68 -1.10
CA THR A 27 -18.90 -5.58 0.01
C THR A 27 -20.02 -5.62 1.05
N VAL A 28 -20.53 -6.81 1.32
CA VAL A 28 -21.40 -7.10 2.48
C VAL A 28 -20.52 -7.60 3.61
N HIS A 29 -20.48 -6.88 4.73
CA HIS A 29 -19.40 -7.03 5.71
C HIS A 29 -19.87 -7.41 7.12
N ASP A 30 -21.17 -7.35 7.40
CA ASP A 30 -21.77 -7.82 8.65
C ASP A 30 -23.26 -8.14 8.49
N TYR A 31 -23.81 -8.74 9.56
CA TYR A 31 -25.18 -9.22 9.61
C TYR A 31 -26.22 -8.09 9.50
N ASN A 32 -26.03 -6.98 10.20
CA ASN A 32 -26.99 -5.88 10.21
C ASN A 32 -27.02 -5.16 8.85
N TYR A 33 -25.85 -4.88 8.29
CA TYR A 33 -25.73 -4.30 6.95
C TYR A 33 -26.40 -5.21 5.90
N ALA A 34 -26.21 -6.53 6.01
CA ALA A 34 -26.87 -7.48 5.11
C ALA A 34 -28.40 -7.42 5.22
N LYS A 35 -28.94 -7.32 6.44
CA LYS A 35 -30.37 -7.18 6.68
C LYS A 35 -30.94 -5.88 6.09
N GLU A 36 -30.25 -4.76 6.27
CA GLU A 36 -30.63 -3.50 5.66
C GLU A 36 -30.64 -3.60 4.14
N LEU A 37 -29.63 -4.24 3.54
CA LEU A 37 -29.54 -4.47 2.10
C LEU A 37 -30.69 -5.36 1.59
N ILE A 38 -31.03 -6.43 2.32
CA ILE A 38 -32.12 -7.35 1.98
C ILE A 38 -33.48 -6.65 2.03
N ALA A 39 -33.64 -5.70 2.96
CA ALA A 39 -34.88 -4.93 3.13
C ALA A 39 -35.02 -3.80 2.09
N LYS A 40 -33.91 -3.38 1.45
CA LYS A 40 -33.97 -2.35 0.41
C LYS A 40 -34.67 -2.91 -0.83
N ASP A 41 -35.57 -2.12 -1.38
CA ASP A 41 -36.14 -2.40 -2.71
C ASP A 41 -35.08 -2.12 -3.78
N ILE A 42 -34.65 -3.17 -4.46
CA ILE A 42 -33.63 -3.10 -5.53
C ILE A 42 -34.28 -3.66 -6.80
N ASP A 43 -34.42 -2.84 -7.81
CA ASP A 43 -35.10 -3.16 -9.08
C ASP A 43 -34.16 -3.73 -10.16
N ARG A 44 -32.85 -3.62 -9.94
CA ARG A 44 -31.80 -4.04 -10.86
C ARG A 44 -30.80 -5.00 -10.22
N ASN A 45 -30.04 -5.70 -11.03
CA ASN A 45 -29.05 -6.66 -10.53
C ASN A 45 -27.89 -5.98 -9.79
N LEU A 46 -27.68 -6.37 -8.54
CA LEU A 46 -26.57 -5.94 -7.68
C LEU A 46 -25.60 -7.10 -7.45
N LYS A 47 -24.34 -6.91 -7.80
CA LYS A 47 -23.27 -7.84 -7.48
C LYS A 47 -22.66 -7.56 -6.11
N ILE A 48 -22.46 -8.60 -5.34
CA ILE A 48 -21.90 -8.48 -4.00
C ILE A 48 -20.77 -9.47 -3.75
N HIS A 49 -19.83 -9.06 -2.87
CA HIS A 49 -18.89 -9.98 -2.23
C HIS A 49 -19.14 -10.04 -0.73
N LEU A 50 -19.24 -11.25 -0.18
CA LEU A 50 -19.34 -11.48 1.26
C LEU A 50 -17.93 -11.42 1.88
N LYS A 51 -17.76 -10.59 2.88
CA LYS A 51 -16.49 -10.44 3.59
C LYS A 51 -16.46 -11.23 4.87
N ILE A 52 -15.43 -12.05 5.04
CA ILE A 52 -15.19 -12.87 6.22
C ILE A 52 -14.07 -12.27 7.06
N ASP A 53 -14.33 -12.07 8.35
CA ASP A 53 -13.28 -11.73 9.32
C ASP A 53 -12.69 -12.98 9.96
N SER A 54 -11.69 -13.50 9.32
CA SER A 54 -10.98 -14.69 9.79
C SER A 54 -9.91 -14.40 10.86
N GLY A 55 -9.90 -13.20 11.45
CA GLY A 55 -8.97 -12.85 12.54
C GLY A 55 -8.22 -11.54 12.37
N MET A 56 -8.54 -10.72 11.34
CA MET A 56 -7.99 -9.38 11.23
C MET A 56 -8.69 -8.38 12.15
N ASN A 57 -9.92 -8.70 12.60
CA ASN A 57 -10.75 -7.91 13.52
C ASN A 57 -11.00 -6.47 13.00
N ARG A 58 -11.32 -6.37 11.72
CA ARG A 58 -11.61 -5.08 11.09
C ARG A 58 -13.03 -5.02 10.51
N LEU A 59 -13.34 -5.88 9.58
CA LEU A 59 -14.65 -5.99 8.92
C LEU A 59 -14.86 -7.43 8.46
N GLY A 60 -16.09 -7.90 8.47
CA GLY A 60 -16.50 -9.21 7.98
C GLY A 60 -17.26 -10.05 8.98
N PHE A 61 -17.99 -11.03 8.48
CA PHE A 61 -18.68 -12.02 9.30
C PHE A 61 -17.68 -12.83 10.12
N LYS A 62 -17.95 -13.00 11.41
CA LYS A 62 -17.15 -13.81 12.33
C LYS A 62 -17.83 -15.13 12.67
N GLU A 63 -19.14 -15.15 12.63
CA GLU A 63 -19.94 -16.27 13.07
C GLU A 63 -20.52 -17.02 11.86
N ARG A 64 -20.31 -18.35 11.87
CA ARG A 64 -20.79 -19.25 10.81
C ARG A 64 -22.30 -19.19 10.62
N ILE A 65 -23.04 -19.15 11.74
CA ILE A 65 -24.50 -19.15 11.73
C ILE A 65 -25.04 -17.91 11.05
N GLU A 66 -24.53 -16.73 11.40
CA GLU A 66 -24.92 -15.44 10.78
C GLU A 66 -24.61 -15.42 9.28
N LEU A 67 -23.40 -15.86 8.90
CA LEU A 67 -23.01 -15.93 7.51
C LEU A 67 -23.93 -16.85 6.70
N ASN A 68 -24.24 -18.02 7.24
CA ASN A 68 -25.06 -19.01 6.54
C ASN A 68 -26.52 -18.53 6.39
N GLU A 69 -27.11 -17.90 7.39
CA GLU A 69 -28.43 -17.28 7.31
C GLU A 69 -28.47 -16.24 6.19
N ILE A 70 -27.51 -15.30 6.19
CA ILE A 70 -27.44 -14.23 5.19
C ILE A 70 -27.14 -14.79 3.79
N TYR A 71 -26.23 -15.74 3.68
CA TYR A 71 -25.90 -16.39 2.40
C TYR A 71 -27.14 -17.03 1.75
N ASN A 72 -27.91 -17.81 2.51
CA ASN A 72 -29.11 -18.48 2.02
C ASN A 72 -30.20 -17.47 1.63
N THR A 73 -30.41 -16.43 2.46
CA THR A 73 -31.40 -15.39 2.17
C THR A 73 -31.05 -14.61 0.91
N LEU A 74 -29.78 -14.22 0.74
CA LEU A 74 -29.31 -13.46 -0.43
C LEU A 74 -29.37 -14.31 -1.71
N LYS A 75 -29.10 -15.60 -1.60
CA LYS A 75 -29.14 -16.54 -2.73
C LYS A 75 -30.56 -16.69 -3.31
N GLU A 76 -31.61 -16.49 -2.51
CA GLU A 76 -33.01 -16.55 -2.94
C GLU A 76 -33.48 -15.25 -3.60
N LYS A 77 -32.72 -14.17 -3.51
CA LYS A 77 -33.04 -12.89 -4.15
C LYS A 77 -32.63 -12.90 -5.62
N ASN A 78 -33.59 -12.67 -6.52
CA ASN A 78 -33.34 -12.67 -7.96
C ASN A 78 -32.51 -11.47 -8.46
N ASN A 79 -32.45 -10.42 -7.68
CA ASN A 79 -31.80 -9.15 -7.98
C ASN A 79 -30.48 -8.94 -7.24
N ILE A 80 -29.98 -9.95 -6.52
CA ILE A 80 -28.68 -9.91 -5.83
C ILE A 80 -27.85 -11.12 -6.25
N GLU A 81 -26.69 -10.85 -6.81
CA GLU A 81 -25.72 -11.88 -7.22
C GLU A 81 -24.56 -11.96 -6.23
N ILE A 82 -24.39 -13.08 -5.58
CA ILE A 82 -23.20 -13.35 -4.77
C ILE A 82 -22.04 -13.71 -5.72
N GLU A 83 -21.34 -12.67 -6.21
CA GLU A 83 -20.22 -12.81 -7.13
C GLU A 83 -18.97 -13.35 -6.43
N GLY A 84 -18.77 -13.03 -5.14
CA GLY A 84 -17.57 -13.48 -4.46
C GLY A 84 -17.65 -13.60 -2.95
N ILE A 85 -16.63 -14.29 -2.40
CA ILE A 85 -16.36 -14.39 -0.94
C ILE A 85 -14.88 -14.09 -0.72
N PHE A 86 -14.57 -13.32 0.33
CA PHE A 86 -13.19 -12.99 0.62
C PHE A 86 -12.86 -12.75 2.10
N SER A 87 -11.58 -12.88 2.39
CA SER A 87 -11.00 -12.44 3.66
C SER A 87 -9.71 -11.64 3.42
N HIS A 88 -9.07 -11.18 4.48
CA HIS A 88 -7.81 -10.45 4.37
C HIS A 88 -6.82 -10.93 5.43
N PHE A 89 -5.68 -11.45 4.97
CA PHE A 89 -4.60 -11.87 5.86
C PHE A 89 -3.94 -10.67 6.54
N ALA A 90 -3.83 -10.72 7.86
CA ALA A 90 -3.26 -9.62 8.67
C ALA A 90 -1.75 -9.50 8.49
N THR A 91 -1.07 -10.61 8.27
CA THR A 91 0.37 -10.71 8.27
C THR A 91 0.99 -10.69 6.87
N LEU A 92 2.29 -10.59 6.79
CA LEU A 92 3.03 -10.58 5.51
C LEU A 92 3.32 -11.99 4.98
N GLY A 93 2.97 -13.00 5.76
CA GLY A 93 3.01 -14.37 5.32
C GLY A 93 4.40 -15.01 5.29
N ILE A 94 5.31 -14.65 6.17
CA ILE A 94 6.59 -15.34 6.30
C ILE A 94 6.62 -16.08 7.63
N ASN A 95 6.60 -17.44 7.61
CA ASN A 95 6.60 -18.32 8.79
C ASN A 95 5.58 -17.87 9.84
N ASP A 96 4.33 -17.95 9.49
CA ASP A 96 3.31 -17.16 10.13
C ASP A 96 2.16 -18.06 10.61
N LYS A 97 2.22 -18.40 11.90
CA LYS A 97 1.16 -19.13 12.56
C LYS A 97 -0.20 -18.44 12.41
N GLU A 98 -0.21 -17.11 12.38
CA GLU A 98 -1.45 -16.35 12.24
C GLU A 98 -2.08 -16.51 10.86
N TRP A 99 -1.26 -16.73 9.82
CA TRP A 99 -1.79 -17.06 8.49
C TRP A 99 -2.53 -18.41 8.52
N ASP A 100 -1.92 -19.45 9.13
CA ASP A 100 -2.54 -20.76 9.27
C ASP A 100 -3.83 -20.68 10.09
N ASN A 101 -3.82 -19.95 11.20
CA ASN A 101 -4.99 -19.70 12.04
C ASN A 101 -6.12 -19.00 11.27
N GLN A 102 -5.77 -17.95 10.50
CA GLN A 102 -6.75 -17.21 9.70
C GLN A 102 -7.34 -18.08 8.59
N LEU A 103 -6.53 -18.90 7.92
CA LEU A 103 -7.00 -19.81 6.88
C LEU A 103 -7.94 -20.87 7.47
N GLN A 104 -7.58 -21.44 8.62
CA GLN A 104 -8.41 -22.41 9.32
C GLN A 104 -9.75 -21.79 9.73
N LYS A 105 -9.73 -20.62 10.35
CA LYS A 105 -10.93 -19.91 10.76
C LYS A 105 -11.81 -19.51 9.57
N PHE A 106 -11.23 -19.12 8.44
CA PHE A 106 -11.98 -18.87 7.21
C PHE A 106 -12.75 -20.13 6.77
N LYS A 107 -12.09 -21.30 6.77
CA LYS A 107 -12.72 -22.58 6.42
C LYS A 107 -13.85 -22.95 7.38
N GLU A 108 -13.68 -22.70 8.68
CA GLU A 108 -14.69 -22.95 9.70
C GLU A 108 -15.93 -22.08 9.51
N ILE A 109 -15.74 -20.77 9.29
CA ILE A 109 -16.86 -19.83 9.09
C ILE A 109 -17.61 -20.13 7.79
N THR A 110 -16.91 -20.58 6.76
CA THR A 110 -17.52 -20.86 5.42
C THR A 110 -17.86 -22.32 5.19
N SER A 111 -17.85 -23.18 6.23
CA SER A 111 -17.99 -24.64 6.10
C SER A 111 -19.33 -25.09 5.48
N ASP A 112 -20.39 -24.29 5.60
CA ASP A 112 -21.71 -24.59 5.03
C ASP A 112 -21.86 -24.08 3.58
N ILE A 113 -20.84 -23.43 3.03
CA ILE A 113 -20.86 -22.85 1.69
C ILE A 113 -19.90 -23.63 0.78
N ASP A 114 -20.40 -24.11 -0.34
CA ASP A 114 -19.56 -24.74 -1.38
C ASP A 114 -18.77 -23.64 -2.11
N LEU A 115 -17.55 -23.39 -1.65
CA LEU A 115 -16.67 -22.35 -2.20
C LEU A 115 -16.32 -22.57 -3.68
N LYS A 116 -16.45 -23.80 -4.21
CA LYS A 116 -16.20 -24.08 -5.63
C LYS A 116 -17.32 -23.57 -6.54
N LYS A 117 -18.50 -23.32 -5.98
CA LYS A 117 -19.64 -22.73 -6.71
C LYS A 117 -19.65 -21.21 -6.67
N ILE A 118 -18.79 -20.59 -5.85
CA ILE A 118 -18.65 -19.15 -5.79
C ILE A 118 -17.73 -18.69 -6.93
N PRO A 119 -18.18 -17.77 -7.79
CA PRO A 119 -17.40 -17.32 -8.95
C PRO A 119 -16.01 -16.81 -8.59
N ILE A 120 -15.88 -16.02 -7.50
CA ILE A 120 -14.62 -15.43 -7.07
C ILE A 120 -14.37 -15.65 -5.59
N VAL A 121 -13.35 -16.43 -5.25
CA VAL A 121 -12.87 -16.58 -3.87
C VAL A 121 -11.48 -15.97 -3.77
N HIS A 122 -11.33 -14.90 -2.96
CA HIS A 122 -10.08 -14.16 -2.93
C HIS A 122 -9.61 -13.81 -1.51
N LEU A 123 -8.56 -14.47 -1.06
CA LEU A 123 -7.92 -14.25 0.23
C LEU A 123 -6.58 -13.52 0.09
N TYR A 124 -5.91 -13.69 -1.05
CA TYR A 124 -4.56 -13.19 -1.25
C TYR A 124 -4.49 -11.68 -1.46
N LYS A 125 -3.61 -11.04 -0.71
CA LYS A 125 -2.98 -9.75 -1.04
C LYS A 125 -1.59 -10.00 -1.63
N SER A 126 -0.93 -8.98 -2.20
CA SER A 126 0.39 -9.12 -2.84
C SER A 126 1.38 -9.96 -2.03
N ALA A 127 1.58 -9.66 -0.75
CA ALA A 127 2.55 -10.37 0.08
C ALA A 127 2.15 -11.83 0.36
N ALA A 128 0.87 -12.09 0.60
CA ALA A 128 0.40 -13.45 0.84
C ALA A 128 0.51 -14.31 -0.43
N PHE A 129 0.21 -13.74 -1.58
CA PHE A 129 0.35 -14.44 -2.86
C PHE A 129 1.80 -14.82 -3.20
N ILE A 130 2.75 -13.92 -2.86
CA ILE A 130 4.18 -14.15 -3.12
C ILE A 130 4.77 -15.16 -2.13
N ASN A 131 4.31 -15.15 -0.88
CA ASN A 131 4.98 -15.85 0.22
C ASN A 131 4.32 -17.17 0.64
N HIS A 132 3.12 -17.49 0.15
CA HIS A 132 2.38 -18.69 0.56
C HIS A 132 1.99 -19.59 -0.61
N PRO A 133 1.81 -20.89 -0.35
CA PRO A 133 1.32 -21.83 -1.35
C PRO A 133 -0.09 -21.47 -1.79
N LYS A 134 -0.44 -21.93 -2.99
CA LYS A 134 -1.79 -21.78 -3.52
C LYS A 134 -2.82 -22.49 -2.62
N ILE A 135 -3.92 -21.81 -2.37
CA ILE A 135 -5.10 -22.38 -1.71
C ILE A 135 -6.05 -22.86 -2.83
N ASP A 136 -6.41 -24.12 -2.85
CA ASP A 136 -7.10 -24.78 -3.99
C ASP A 136 -8.44 -24.13 -4.36
N PHE A 137 -9.19 -23.63 -3.37
CA PHE A 137 -10.47 -22.98 -3.62
C PHE A 137 -10.36 -21.48 -3.92
N CYS A 138 -9.14 -20.92 -3.88
CA CYS A 138 -8.91 -19.48 -4.07
C CYS A 138 -8.50 -19.23 -5.53
N ASN A 139 -9.35 -18.52 -6.28
CA ASN A 139 -9.14 -18.23 -7.68
C ASN A 139 -8.94 -16.74 -7.99
N GLY A 140 -9.04 -15.87 -6.97
CA GLY A 140 -8.86 -14.44 -7.06
C GLY A 140 -7.69 -13.92 -6.22
N ILE A 141 -7.10 -12.81 -6.66
CA ILE A 141 -6.03 -12.09 -5.94
C ILE A 141 -6.29 -10.59 -5.99
N ARG A 142 -5.99 -9.90 -4.88
CA ARG A 142 -5.97 -8.44 -4.81
C ARG A 142 -4.52 -7.95 -4.83
N LEU A 143 -4.06 -7.60 -6.02
CA LEU A 143 -2.74 -7.00 -6.19
C LEU A 143 -2.77 -5.54 -5.72
N GLY A 144 -1.81 -5.17 -4.89
CA GLY A 144 -1.56 -3.82 -4.45
C GLY A 144 -0.13 -3.41 -4.82
N ILE A 145 0.74 -3.29 -3.81
CA ILE A 145 2.10 -2.79 -3.99
C ILE A 145 2.95 -3.56 -5.01
N ALA A 146 2.66 -4.84 -5.24
CA ALA A 146 3.38 -5.64 -6.23
C ALA A 146 3.14 -5.15 -7.67
N MET A 147 1.99 -4.51 -7.96
CA MET A 147 1.75 -3.88 -9.27
C MET A 147 2.72 -2.73 -9.55
N TYR A 148 3.19 -2.06 -8.50
CA TYR A 148 4.16 -0.98 -8.59
C TYR A 148 5.62 -1.47 -8.51
N GLY A 149 5.82 -2.80 -8.53
CA GLY A 149 7.16 -3.40 -8.51
C GLY A 149 7.84 -3.40 -7.14
N TYR A 150 7.06 -3.41 -6.06
CA TYR A 150 7.61 -3.45 -4.71
C TYR A 150 7.10 -4.65 -3.91
N TYR A 151 7.98 -5.22 -3.10
CA TYR A 151 7.62 -6.25 -2.11
C TYR A 151 7.34 -5.60 -0.75
N SER A 152 6.31 -6.08 -0.08
CA SER A 152 6.14 -5.82 1.35
C SER A 152 7.17 -6.61 2.14
N SER A 153 8.37 -6.08 2.27
CA SER A 153 9.27 -6.57 3.31
C SER A 153 8.82 -5.96 4.64
N PRO A 154 8.81 -6.70 5.74
CA PRO A 154 8.65 -6.07 7.05
C PRO A 154 9.76 -5.03 7.20
N VAL A 155 9.38 -3.78 7.38
CA VAL A 155 10.33 -2.72 7.72
C VAL A 155 10.76 -2.99 9.15
N TYR A 156 11.86 -3.74 9.30
CA TYR A 156 12.50 -3.88 10.59
C TYR A 156 13.20 -2.56 10.87
N ASN A 157 12.63 -1.75 11.73
CA ASN A 157 13.31 -0.60 12.27
C ASN A 157 14.47 -1.12 13.15
N ILE A 158 15.66 -1.21 12.54
CA ILE A 158 16.86 -1.80 13.15
C ILE A 158 17.46 -0.86 14.21
N LYS A 159 16.99 0.37 14.29
CA LYS A 159 17.46 1.35 15.26
C LYS A 159 16.80 1.09 16.62
N GLY A 160 17.55 0.46 17.52
CA GLY A 160 17.23 0.29 18.94
C GLY A 160 17.46 -1.12 19.47
N ILE A 161 18.04 -1.23 20.67
CA ILE A 161 18.34 -2.48 21.37
C ILE A 161 17.07 -3.34 21.56
N LYS A 162 15.91 -2.73 21.85
CA LYS A 162 14.62 -3.42 22.01
C LYS A 162 14.19 -4.17 20.73
N ASN A 163 14.48 -3.61 19.55
CA ASN A 163 14.13 -4.24 18.29
C ASN A 163 15.11 -5.37 17.92
N LYS A 164 16.39 -5.27 18.29
CA LYS A 164 17.35 -6.37 18.17
C LYS A 164 16.92 -7.57 19.03
N ILE A 165 16.53 -7.35 20.29
CA ILE A 165 16.07 -8.39 21.20
C ILE A 165 14.78 -9.04 20.68
N ARG A 166 13.83 -8.26 20.16
CA ARG A 166 12.58 -8.78 19.56
C ARG A 166 12.85 -9.63 18.32
N ASN A 167 13.83 -9.25 17.49
CA ASN A 167 14.22 -10.04 16.33
C ASN A 167 14.92 -11.34 16.73
N ILE A 168 15.77 -11.34 17.77
CA ILE A 168 16.39 -12.54 18.31
C ILE A 168 15.32 -13.48 18.89
N LYS A 169 14.36 -12.97 19.68
CA LYS A 169 13.23 -13.76 20.17
C LYS A 169 12.44 -14.41 19.03
N ARG A 170 12.10 -13.64 17.97
CA ARG A 170 11.41 -14.18 16.79
C ARG A 170 12.21 -15.27 16.07
N VAL A 171 13.54 -15.13 15.95
CA VAL A 171 14.39 -16.15 15.35
C VAL A 171 14.45 -17.41 16.22
N LEU A 172 14.46 -17.29 17.55
CA LEU A 172 14.44 -18.40 18.48
C LEU A 172 13.08 -19.10 18.53
N GLU A 173 11.97 -18.35 18.48
CA GLU A 173 10.62 -18.90 18.36
C GLU A 173 10.42 -19.66 17.04
N LYS A 174 11.00 -19.16 15.94
CA LYS A 174 11.03 -19.87 14.64
C LYS A 174 11.70 -21.23 14.71
N ARG A 175 12.74 -21.40 15.54
CA ARG A 175 13.44 -22.67 15.72
C ARG A 175 12.68 -23.68 16.57
N LYS A 176 11.79 -23.21 17.48
CA LYS A 176 10.99 -24.06 18.35
C LYS A 176 9.67 -24.54 17.73
N ASN A 177 9.09 -23.77 16.84
CA ASN A 177 7.81 -24.12 16.21
C ASN A 177 8.11 -24.70 14.81
N LYS A 178 7.69 -25.96 14.56
CA LYS A 178 7.62 -26.53 13.21
C LYS A 178 6.51 -25.80 12.42
N VAL A 179 6.81 -24.61 11.94
CA VAL A 179 5.93 -23.84 11.07
C VAL A 179 6.08 -24.36 9.65
N SER A 180 4.97 -24.52 8.94
CA SER A 180 4.93 -24.95 7.54
C SER A 180 5.99 -24.21 6.71
N LYS A 181 6.72 -24.95 5.87
CA LYS A 181 7.76 -24.35 5.01
C LYS A 181 7.12 -23.28 4.15
N THR A 182 7.43 -22.04 4.43
CA THR A 182 7.13 -20.92 3.53
C THR A 182 7.87 -21.17 2.22
N ILE A 183 7.18 -21.04 1.11
CA ILE A 183 7.84 -20.98 -0.19
C ILE A 183 8.59 -19.64 -0.21
N THR A 184 9.90 -19.69 0.05
CA THR A 184 10.76 -18.51 0.11
C THR A 184 11.18 -18.02 -1.27
N GLU A 185 10.83 -18.75 -2.32
CA GLU A 185 11.29 -18.50 -3.68
C GLU A 185 10.15 -18.68 -4.68
N ILE A 186 9.30 -17.65 -4.80
CA ILE A 186 8.67 -17.43 -6.09
C ILE A 186 9.62 -16.47 -6.80
N PRO A 187 10.31 -16.89 -7.88
CA PRO A 187 11.18 -16.03 -8.66
C PRO A 187 10.32 -15.14 -9.57
N ILE A 188 9.56 -14.24 -8.95
CA ILE A 188 8.93 -13.15 -9.69
C ILE A 188 9.87 -11.97 -9.57
N GLU A 189 10.63 -11.71 -10.60
CA GLU A 189 11.36 -10.47 -10.73
C GLU A 189 10.34 -9.35 -10.99
N ILE A 190 10.12 -8.50 -9.98
CA ILE A 190 9.32 -7.29 -10.15
C ILE A 190 10.25 -6.08 -10.10
N LYS A 191 10.05 -5.17 -11.06
CA LYS A 191 10.84 -3.93 -11.18
C LYS A 191 9.99 -2.74 -10.74
N PRO A 192 10.58 -1.77 -10.00
CA PRO A 192 9.88 -0.56 -9.65
C PRO A 192 9.31 0.15 -10.89
N ALA A 193 8.01 0.39 -10.88
CA ALA A 193 7.29 1.07 -11.96
C ALA A 193 7.07 2.56 -11.67
N PHE A 194 7.62 3.07 -10.56
CA PHE A 194 7.42 4.44 -10.10
C PHE A 194 8.75 5.15 -9.83
N LYS A 195 8.87 6.37 -10.36
CA LYS A 195 9.97 7.29 -10.08
C LYS A 195 9.39 8.68 -9.83
N MET A 196 10.03 9.47 -8.99
CA MET A 196 9.63 10.84 -8.68
C MET A 196 10.81 11.77 -8.91
N TYR A 197 10.54 12.83 -9.64
CA TYR A 197 11.54 13.83 -10.02
C TYR A 197 11.12 15.22 -9.56
N SER A 198 12.09 16.09 -9.48
CA SER A 198 11.96 17.53 -9.32
C SER A 198 13.10 18.21 -10.08
N GLU A 199 13.27 19.50 -9.87
CA GLU A 199 14.38 20.29 -10.45
C GLU A 199 14.90 21.31 -9.44
N ILE A 200 16.02 21.93 -9.73
CA ILE A 200 16.58 23.03 -8.95
C ILE A 200 16.05 24.36 -9.49
N ILE A 201 15.29 25.09 -8.69
CA ILE A 201 14.75 26.40 -9.08
C ILE A 201 15.56 27.58 -8.56
N GLN A 202 16.43 27.36 -7.58
CA GLN A 202 17.33 28.39 -7.08
C GLN A 202 18.57 27.77 -6.46
N ILE A 203 19.71 28.46 -6.59
CA ILE A 203 20.96 28.14 -5.91
C ILE A 203 21.41 29.38 -5.13
N LYS A 204 21.76 29.21 -3.87
CA LYS A 204 22.30 30.26 -2.99
C LYS A 204 23.60 29.82 -2.36
N LYS A 205 24.57 30.71 -2.32
CA LYS A 205 25.74 30.55 -1.45
C LYS A 205 25.38 31.10 -0.07
N ILE A 206 25.57 30.31 0.96
CA ILE A 206 25.43 30.73 2.37
C ILE A 206 26.79 30.67 3.06
N LYS A 207 26.99 31.54 4.03
CA LYS A 207 28.23 31.64 4.81
C LYS A 207 28.17 30.74 6.02
N GLN A 208 29.35 30.43 6.57
CA GLN A 208 29.45 29.74 7.85
C GLN A 208 28.59 30.41 8.91
N GLY A 209 27.80 29.61 9.65
CA GLY A 209 26.90 30.05 10.72
C GLY A 209 25.49 30.46 10.25
N GLU A 210 25.28 30.74 8.95
CA GLU A 210 23.94 30.98 8.42
C GLU A 210 23.08 29.72 8.48
N PHE A 211 21.76 29.91 8.61
CA PHE A 211 20.82 28.79 8.75
C PHE A 211 19.92 28.63 7.52
N VAL A 212 19.32 27.43 7.39
CA VAL A 212 18.39 27.10 6.32
C VAL A 212 17.05 26.66 6.92
N GLY A 213 15.98 27.27 6.45
CA GLY A 213 14.61 26.88 6.73
C GLY A 213 14.11 27.20 8.13
N TYR A 214 12.93 26.64 8.43
CA TYR A 214 12.23 26.86 9.69
C TYR A 214 13.01 26.35 10.91
N GLY A 215 12.86 27.06 12.03
CA GLY A 215 13.46 26.66 13.32
C GLY A 215 14.99 26.76 13.36
N ALA A 216 15.66 27.26 12.31
CA ALA A 216 17.11 27.37 12.20
C ALA A 216 17.86 26.06 12.58
N ILE A 217 17.25 24.91 12.29
CA ILE A 217 17.72 23.57 12.70
C ILE A 217 19.01 23.17 11.96
N TYR A 218 19.16 23.60 10.72
CA TYR A 218 20.39 23.42 9.97
C TYR A 218 21.19 24.72 9.96
N ARG A 219 22.47 24.65 10.36
CA ARG A 219 23.42 25.74 10.25
C ARG A 219 24.62 25.30 9.44
N ALA A 220 25.08 26.15 8.55
CA ALA A 220 26.26 25.92 7.72
C ALA A 220 27.52 25.86 8.59
N ASN A 221 28.28 24.77 8.49
CA ASN A 221 29.56 24.61 9.20
C ASN A 221 30.73 25.34 8.50
N LYS A 222 30.54 25.69 7.23
CA LYS A 222 31.46 26.44 6.36
C LYS A 222 30.64 27.13 5.28
N ASP A 223 31.27 27.94 4.45
CA ASP A 223 30.62 28.45 3.23
C ASP A 223 30.18 27.27 2.34
N GLU A 224 28.90 27.25 1.93
CA GLU A 224 28.32 26.17 1.14
C GLU A 224 27.20 26.64 0.22
N TYR A 225 26.83 25.79 -0.75
CA TYR A 225 25.75 26.07 -1.68
C TYR A 225 24.51 25.29 -1.29
N ILE A 226 23.36 25.95 -1.37
CA ILE A 226 22.03 25.40 -1.12
C ILE A 226 21.20 25.49 -2.39
N GLY A 227 20.71 24.36 -2.86
CA GLY A 227 19.74 24.25 -3.95
C GLY A 227 18.31 24.15 -3.39
N ILE A 228 17.34 24.77 -4.04
CA ILE A 228 15.94 24.72 -3.68
C ILE A 228 15.17 23.94 -4.75
N MET A 229 14.41 22.96 -4.32
CA MET A 229 13.44 22.20 -5.13
C MET A 229 12.03 22.72 -4.86
N PRO A 230 11.15 22.87 -5.90
CA PRO A 230 9.76 23.34 -5.75
C PRO A 230 8.82 22.20 -5.36
N ILE A 231 9.21 21.38 -4.39
CA ILE A 231 8.39 20.31 -3.82
C ILE A 231 8.59 20.24 -2.30
N GLY A 232 7.53 19.94 -1.58
CA GLY A 232 7.55 19.88 -0.13
C GLY A 232 6.62 18.82 0.46
N TYR A 233 6.13 19.04 1.68
CA TYR A 233 5.31 18.05 2.35
C TYR A 233 3.87 17.98 1.78
N ASP A 234 3.40 19.01 1.11
CA ASP A 234 2.13 18.98 0.37
C ASP A 234 2.20 18.07 -0.85
N ASP A 235 3.40 17.91 -1.41
CA ASP A 235 3.69 17.07 -2.56
C ASP A 235 4.05 15.62 -2.19
N GLY A 236 4.13 15.30 -0.89
CA GLY A 236 4.46 13.96 -0.40
C GLY A 236 5.89 13.79 0.09
N ILE A 237 6.68 14.88 0.20
CA ILE A 237 7.98 14.83 0.87
C ILE A 237 7.75 15.00 2.36
N PHE A 238 7.92 13.96 3.15
CA PHE A 238 7.71 14.05 4.59
C PHE A 238 8.55 15.15 5.24
N ARG A 239 7.95 15.96 6.12
CA ARG A 239 8.64 17.03 6.83
C ARG A 239 9.91 16.55 7.54
N ARG A 240 9.90 15.31 8.05
CA ARG A 240 11.04 14.67 8.72
C ARG A 240 12.10 14.08 7.77
N SER A 241 12.02 14.36 6.45
CA SER A 241 12.98 13.89 5.46
C SER A 241 14.36 14.58 5.54
N ARG A 242 14.57 15.48 6.50
CA ARG A 242 15.90 16.06 6.77
C ARG A 242 16.95 14.96 6.95
N GLY A 243 18.10 15.16 6.32
CA GLY A 243 19.19 14.20 6.32
C GLY A 243 19.07 13.08 5.28
N ARG A 244 17.92 12.95 4.62
CA ARG A 244 17.73 12.05 3.48
C ARG A 244 18.49 12.57 2.26
N PHE A 245 18.80 11.68 1.34
CA PHE A 245 19.44 12.03 0.08
C PHE A 245 18.46 12.10 -1.08
N VAL A 246 18.79 12.93 -2.04
CA VAL A 246 18.28 12.97 -3.42
C VAL A 246 19.48 12.83 -4.37
N THR A 247 19.24 12.64 -5.66
CA THR A 247 20.34 12.47 -6.62
C THR A 247 20.22 13.47 -7.77
N ILE A 248 21.33 14.11 -8.13
CA ILE A 248 21.46 14.95 -9.31
C ILE A 248 22.72 14.48 -10.04
N ASN A 249 22.65 14.23 -11.35
CA ASN A 249 23.78 13.77 -12.16
C ASN A 249 24.53 12.57 -11.54
N ASN A 250 23.76 11.58 -11.02
CA ASN A 250 24.25 10.39 -10.33
C ASN A 250 25.01 10.64 -9.00
N LYS A 251 25.04 11.86 -8.50
CA LYS A 251 25.64 12.22 -7.21
C LYS A 251 24.57 12.49 -6.16
N ARG A 252 24.82 12.05 -4.94
CA ARG A 252 23.87 12.18 -3.80
C ARG A 252 24.06 13.51 -3.09
N TYR A 253 22.95 14.21 -2.86
CA TYR A 253 22.86 15.48 -2.15
C TYR A 253 21.88 15.39 -1.00
N GLN A 254 22.24 15.96 0.14
CA GLN A 254 21.48 15.82 1.37
C GLN A 254 20.42 16.91 1.51
N ILE A 255 19.20 16.51 1.92
CA ILE A 255 18.15 17.44 2.35
C ILE A 255 18.58 18.07 3.67
N VAL A 256 18.57 19.40 3.74
CA VAL A 256 18.99 20.20 4.88
C VAL A 256 17.84 21.09 5.38
N GLY A 257 17.81 21.32 6.70
CA GLY A 257 16.66 21.97 7.33
C GLY A 257 15.39 21.14 7.29
N ASP A 258 14.31 21.67 7.84
CA ASP A 258 12.99 21.04 7.74
C ASP A 258 12.39 21.28 6.35
N VAL A 259 11.72 20.29 5.83
CA VAL A 259 10.96 20.39 4.57
C VAL A 259 9.80 21.37 4.76
N GLY A 260 9.69 22.35 3.87
CA GLY A 260 8.57 23.29 3.81
C GLY A 260 7.33 22.70 3.13
N MET A 261 6.25 23.47 3.03
CA MET A 261 5.01 23.04 2.38
C MET A 261 5.26 22.64 0.93
N GLY A 262 5.73 23.57 0.11
CA GLY A 262 6.01 23.37 -1.32
C GLY A 262 7.49 23.52 -1.68
N MET A 263 8.42 23.52 -0.72
CA MET A 263 9.85 23.71 -1.02
C MET A 263 10.72 22.85 -0.11
N THR A 264 11.79 22.33 -0.70
CA THR A 264 12.81 21.54 0.01
C THR A 264 14.21 22.06 -0.34
N ALA A 265 15.02 22.30 0.69
CA ALA A 265 16.40 22.71 0.54
C ALA A 265 17.34 21.50 0.56
N ILE A 266 18.31 21.50 -0.33
CA ILE A 266 19.37 20.48 -0.38
C ILE A 266 20.75 21.15 -0.40
N LYS A 267 21.72 20.53 0.24
CA LYS A 267 23.11 20.95 0.17
C LYS A 267 23.69 20.46 -1.15
N VAL A 268 24.17 21.42 -1.98
CA VAL A 268 24.75 21.14 -3.30
C VAL A 268 26.20 21.62 -3.40
N ASP A 269 26.85 21.36 -4.50
CA ASP A 269 28.15 21.91 -4.82
C ASP A 269 28.07 22.86 -6.05
N ASN A 270 29.22 23.38 -6.45
CA ASN A 270 29.32 24.33 -7.54
C ASN A 270 29.15 23.75 -8.93
N THR A 271 28.91 22.45 -9.06
CA THR A 271 28.67 21.77 -10.36
C THR A 271 27.18 21.73 -10.72
N ILE A 272 26.31 22.10 -9.78
CA ILE A 272 24.86 22.08 -9.96
C ILE A 272 24.38 23.39 -10.55
N ASN A 273 23.47 23.30 -11.50
CA ASN A 273 22.86 24.43 -12.19
C ASN A 273 21.37 24.51 -11.93
N MET A 274 20.80 25.69 -12.22
CA MET A 274 19.34 25.83 -12.23
C MET A 274 18.73 24.90 -13.28
N TYR A 275 17.59 24.33 -12.94
CA TYR A 275 16.84 23.35 -13.74
C TYR A 275 17.51 21.98 -13.89
N ASP A 276 18.62 21.73 -13.18
CA ASP A 276 19.15 20.38 -13.08
C ASP A 276 18.08 19.43 -12.49
N LYS A 277 17.85 18.31 -13.17
CA LYS A 277 16.88 17.30 -12.77
C LYS A 277 17.30 16.60 -11.48
N VAL A 278 16.42 16.59 -10.51
CA VAL A 278 16.60 15.93 -9.20
C VAL A 278 15.80 14.64 -9.16
N THR A 279 16.45 13.52 -8.93
CA THR A 279 15.77 12.25 -8.62
C THR A 279 15.47 12.19 -7.13
N VAL A 280 14.19 12.27 -6.81
CA VAL A 280 13.67 12.24 -5.42
C VAL A 280 13.39 10.81 -4.97
N ILE A 281 12.84 10.00 -5.88
CA ILE A 281 12.64 8.55 -5.76
C ILE A 281 12.97 7.92 -7.11
N GLY A 282 13.78 6.89 -7.12
CA GLY A 282 14.20 6.20 -8.33
C GLY A 282 15.24 5.11 -8.04
N ASP A 283 16.03 4.76 -9.02
CA ASP A 283 16.99 3.66 -8.90
C ASP A 283 18.12 3.97 -7.91
N SER A 284 18.58 5.23 -7.86
CA SER A 284 19.66 5.71 -6.96
C SER A 284 19.16 6.10 -5.55
N VAL A 285 17.88 6.39 -5.40
CA VAL A 285 17.20 6.70 -4.14
C VAL A 285 15.91 5.89 -4.09
N THR A 286 16.00 4.67 -3.59
CA THR A 286 14.89 3.73 -3.66
C THR A 286 13.74 4.12 -2.73
N LEU A 287 12.50 3.79 -3.13
CA LEU A 287 11.32 3.99 -2.29
C LEU A 287 11.47 3.31 -0.91
N LYS A 288 12.17 2.17 -0.86
CA LYS A 288 12.47 1.48 0.40
C LYS A 288 13.39 2.29 1.30
N GLU A 289 14.40 2.94 0.74
CA GLU A 289 15.31 3.84 1.47
C GLU A 289 14.54 5.04 2.03
N VAL A 290 13.66 5.63 1.22
CA VAL A 290 12.80 6.75 1.65
C VAL A 290 11.88 6.35 2.78
N ALA A 291 11.22 5.19 2.68
CA ALA A 291 10.34 4.66 3.71
C ALA A 291 11.11 4.37 5.02
N LEU A 292 12.29 3.76 4.92
CA LEU A 292 13.14 3.44 6.07
C LEU A 292 13.62 4.70 6.79
N HIS A 293 14.05 5.72 6.04
CA HIS A 293 14.49 7.01 6.61
C HIS A 293 13.36 7.69 7.40
N ASN A 294 12.15 7.65 6.85
CA ASN A 294 10.98 8.25 7.46
C ASN A 294 10.30 7.37 8.52
N GLY A 295 10.82 6.17 8.80
CA GLY A 295 10.26 5.23 9.79
C GLY A 295 8.87 4.72 9.43
N THR A 296 8.57 4.61 8.14
CA THR A 296 7.26 4.21 7.62
C THR A 296 7.37 3.10 6.57
N SER A 297 6.25 2.78 5.93
CA SER A 297 6.14 1.77 4.89
C SER A 297 6.19 2.38 3.48
N VAL A 298 6.55 1.58 2.49
CA VAL A 298 6.48 1.99 1.07
C VAL A 298 5.04 2.32 0.64
N TYR A 299 4.04 1.71 1.27
CA TYR A 299 2.62 2.02 1.02
C TYR A 299 2.29 3.46 1.40
N GLU A 300 2.69 3.89 2.59
CA GLU A 300 2.43 5.24 3.08
C GLU A 300 3.13 6.28 2.23
N ILE A 301 4.38 6.04 1.82
CA ILE A 301 5.09 6.96 0.90
C ILE A 301 4.28 7.14 -0.39
N MET A 302 3.85 6.05 -1.03
CA MET A 302 3.13 6.13 -2.30
C MET A 302 1.74 6.78 -2.16
N CYS A 303 1.03 6.50 -1.07
CA CYS A 303 -0.29 7.09 -0.83
C CYS A 303 -0.24 8.60 -0.52
N ASN A 304 0.91 9.09 -0.02
CA ASN A 304 1.09 10.50 0.32
C ASN A 304 1.58 11.37 -0.85
N ILE A 305 1.83 10.80 -2.02
CA ILE A 305 2.21 11.60 -3.19
C ILE A 305 1.03 12.46 -3.61
N GLY A 306 1.25 13.77 -3.64
CA GLY A 306 0.24 14.78 -3.91
C GLY A 306 -0.47 14.54 -5.25
N LYS A 307 -1.76 14.86 -5.30
CA LYS A 307 -2.55 14.76 -6.53
C LYS A 307 -2.20 15.87 -7.53
N GLN A 308 -1.66 16.96 -7.04
CA GLN A 308 -1.20 18.12 -7.83
C GLN A 308 0.07 17.82 -8.64
N ILE A 309 0.79 16.72 -8.33
CA ILE A 309 1.99 16.36 -9.10
C ILE A 309 1.58 15.70 -10.40
N PRO A 310 2.03 16.21 -11.57
CA PRO A 310 1.77 15.59 -12.86
C PRO A 310 2.32 14.15 -12.91
N ARG A 311 1.55 13.25 -13.51
CA ARG A 311 1.93 11.85 -13.71
C ARG A 311 2.17 11.58 -15.17
N VAL A 312 3.38 11.16 -15.49
CA VAL A 312 3.76 10.75 -16.84
C VAL A 312 3.78 9.23 -16.90
N TYR A 313 2.94 8.67 -17.75
CA TYR A 313 2.86 7.23 -17.96
C TYR A 313 3.80 6.82 -19.10
N ILE A 314 4.67 5.86 -18.84
CA ILE A 314 5.69 5.39 -19.78
C ILE A 314 5.48 3.90 -20.09
N LYS A 315 5.48 3.54 -21.37
CA LYS A 315 5.41 2.16 -21.85
C LYS A 315 6.47 1.95 -22.93
N ASN A 316 7.33 0.94 -22.76
CA ASN A 316 8.44 0.67 -23.69
C ASN A 316 9.29 1.91 -23.98
N ASP A 317 9.70 2.61 -22.91
CA ASP A 317 10.49 3.83 -22.90
C ASP A 317 9.87 5.02 -23.68
N LYS A 318 8.58 4.93 -24.00
CA LYS A 318 7.82 6.01 -24.64
C LYS A 318 6.74 6.51 -23.69
N GLU A 319 6.59 7.82 -23.65
CA GLU A 319 5.46 8.47 -23.00
C GLU A 319 4.17 8.12 -23.75
N ILE A 320 3.15 7.68 -23.01
CA ILE A 320 1.86 7.29 -23.58
C ILE A 320 0.71 8.16 -23.08
N ALA A 321 0.87 8.82 -21.94
CA ALA A 321 -0.12 9.74 -21.38
C ALA A 321 0.53 10.64 -20.32
N ILE A 322 -0.03 11.84 -20.16
CA ILE A 322 0.23 12.73 -19.04
C ILE A 322 -1.10 12.98 -18.33
N GLU A 323 -1.13 12.77 -17.02
CA GLU A 323 -2.19 13.22 -16.13
C GLU A 323 -1.67 14.47 -15.43
N GLU A 324 -2.24 15.62 -15.79
CA GLU A 324 -1.93 16.87 -15.11
C GLU A 324 -2.42 16.82 -13.65
N GLY A 325 -1.69 17.46 -12.75
CA GLY A 325 -2.07 17.56 -11.34
C GLY A 325 -3.41 18.29 -11.17
N LYS A 326 -4.19 17.84 -10.18
CA LYS A 326 -5.51 18.43 -9.84
C LYS A 326 -5.41 19.31 -8.61
#